data_53aaaf3b60f93f03fe165ed1596aff35
#
_entry.id   53aaaf3b60f93f03fe165ed1596aff35
#
_cell.length_a   1.000
_cell.length_b   1.000
_cell.length_c   1.000
_cell.angle_alpha   90.00
_cell.angle_beta   90.00
_cell.angle_gamma   90.00
#
_symmetry.space_group_name_H-M   'P 1'
#
loop_
_entity.id
_entity.type
_entity.pdbx_description
1 polymer ?
#
loop_
_entity_poly.entity_id
_entity_poly.type
_entity_poly.pdbx_seq_one_letter_code
_entity_poly.pdbx_strand_id
1 'polypeptide(L)'
;MDLQQLSDEVEVISRVYARVHGVERTDDWLVLKLQEEVGELTQAFLTLSGRSRDRGLSDDEVRSAFRGEVADALAQLLLVARRFDVDLGEELERKWFRWRHLVRPEDTEGIPGVSGSV
;
A
#
# COMPACT_ATOMS: atom_id res chain seq x y z
N MET A 1 -1.92 11.80 9.66
CA MET A 1 -0.65 11.05 9.87
C MET A 1 0.22 11.12 8.64
N ASP A 2 1.50 11.40 8.82
CA ASP A 2 2.44 11.26 7.73
C ASP A 2 2.86 9.78 7.53
N LEU A 3 3.64 9.51 6.51
CA LEU A 3 4.03 8.13 6.17
C LEU A 3 4.85 7.46 7.27
N GLN A 4 5.72 8.21 7.96
CA GLN A 4 6.51 7.67 9.06
C GLN A 4 5.64 7.28 10.24
N GLN A 5 4.66 8.10 10.58
CA GLN A 5 3.72 7.79 11.65
C GLN A 5 2.87 6.57 11.31
N LEU A 6 2.41 6.45 10.06
CA LEU A 6 1.69 5.24 9.60
C LEU A 6 2.58 4.00 9.73
N SER A 7 3.83 4.11 9.31
CA SER A 7 4.79 3.00 9.41
C SER A 7 4.98 2.55 10.86
N ASP A 8 5.15 3.51 11.78
CA ASP A 8 5.34 3.21 13.20
C ASP A 8 4.13 2.50 13.80
N GLU A 9 2.92 2.99 13.51
CA GLU A 9 1.69 2.38 14.02
C GLU A 9 1.46 0.98 13.43
N VAL A 10 1.71 0.81 12.13
CA VAL A 10 1.59 -0.49 11.47
C VAL A 10 2.57 -1.50 12.08
N GLU A 11 3.79 -1.08 12.38
CA GLU A 11 4.77 -1.96 13.02
C GLU A 11 4.28 -2.47 14.37
N VAL A 12 3.71 -1.58 15.19
CA VAL A 12 3.15 -1.96 16.49
C VAL A 12 2.04 -3.01 16.32
N ILE A 13 1.12 -2.77 15.41
CA ILE A 13 -0.01 -3.69 15.20
C ILE A 13 0.46 -5.03 14.62
N SER A 14 1.45 -5.01 13.73
CA SER A 14 2.02 -6.24 13.18
C SER A 14 2.68 -7.10 14.27
N ARG A 15 3.35 -6.48 15.23
CA ARG A 15 3.93 -7.20 16.39
C ARG A 15 2.84 -7.85 17.24
N VAL A 16 1.72 -7.13 17.44
CA VAL A 16 0.57 -7.67 18.18
C VAL A 16 -0.01 -8.88 17.44
N TYR A 17 -0.22 -8.75 16.14
CA TYR A 17 -0.73 -9.84 15.30
C TYR A 17 0.16 -11.08 15.39
N ALA A 18 1.46 -10.89 15.27
CA ALA A 18 2.42 -12.00 15.32
C ALA A 18 2.37 -12.71 16.69
N ARG A 19 2.29 -11.94 17.78
CA ARG A 19 2.19 -12.50 19.12
C ARG A 19 0.89 -13.28 19.32
N VAL A 20 -0.24 -12.73 18.87
CA VAL A 20 -1.56 -13.37 19.02
C VAL A 20 -1.65 -14.65 18.20
N HIS A 21 -1.09 -14.67 17.01
CA HIS A 21 -1.22 -15.81 16.09
C HIS A 21 0.00 -16.72 16.06
N GLY A 22 1.00 -16.46 16.91
CA GLY A 22 2.21 -17.30 16.96
C GLY A 22 3.05 -17.27 15.70
N VAL A 23 3.08 -16.14 15.02
CA VAL A 23 3.84 -15.95 13.78
C VAL A 23 5.23 -15.44 14.11
N GLU A 24 6.26 -16.03 13.51
CA GLU A 24 7.62 -15.50 13.51
C GLU A 24 7.77 -14.58 12.29
N ARG A 25 8.09 -13.31 12.54
CA ARG A 25 8.20 -12.28 11.51
C ARG A 25 9.59 -12.30 10.85
N THR A 26 9.88 -13.37 10.12
CA THR A 26 11.13 -13.51 9.37
C THR A 26 11.13 -12.62 8.14
N ASP A 27 12.30 -12.42 7.53
CA ASP A 27 12.41 -11.70 6.26
C ASP A 27 11.54 -12.35 5.19
N ASP A 28 11.60 -13.67 5.09
CA ASP A 28 10.80 -14.42 4.13
C ASP A 28 9.31 -14.21 4.38
N TRP A 29 8.85 -14.29 5.63
CA TRP A 29 7.44 -14.09 5.96
C TRP A 29 6.97 -12.69 5.54
N LEU A 30 7.76 -11.67 5.83
CA LEU A 30 7.41 -10.28 5.51
C LEU A 30 7.24 -10.07 4.00
N VAL A 31 8.18 -10.59 3.21
CA VAL A 31 8.15 -10.41 1.75
C VAL A 31 7.06 -11.27 1.11
N LEU A 32 6.92 -12.53 1.54
CA LEU A 32 5.89 -13.43 1.01
C LEU A 32 4.49 -12.95 1.39
N LYS A 33 4.32 -12.39 2.59
CA LYS A 33 3.05 -11.82 3.03
C LYS A 33 2.66 -10.61 2.16
N LEU A 34 3.62 -9.80 1.75
CA LEU A 34 3.35 -8.70 0.80
C LEU A 34 2.77 -9.25 -0.51
N GLN A 35 3.35 -10.31 -1.05
CA GLN A 35 2.85 -10.92 -2.28
C GLN A 35 1.42 -11.44 -2.10
N GLU A 36 1.12 -12.04 -0.96
CA GLU A 36 -0.21 -12.51 -0.62
C GLU A 36 -1.21 -11.33 -0.60
N GLU A 37 -0.86 -10.23 0.06
CA GLU A 37 -1.74 -9.06 0.14
C GLU A 37 -1.98 -8.42 -1.23
N VAL A 38 -0.96 -8.37 -2.08
CA VAL A 38 -1.10 -7.88 -3.47
C VAL A 38 -2.05 -8.80 -4.25
N GLY A 39 -1.95 -10.11 -4.05
CA GLY A 39 -2.87 -11.07 -4.68
C GLY A 39 -4.32 -10.87 -4.24
N GLU A 40 -4.54 -10.63 -2.95
CA GLU A 40 -5.88 -10.33 -2.41
C GLU A 40 -6.42 -9.01 -2.95
N LEU A 41 -5.57 -7.99 -3.09
CA LEU A 41 -5.94 -6.73 -3.74
C LEU A 41 -6.39 -6.96 -5.18
N THR A 42 -5.65 -7.77 -5.93
CA THR A 42 -6.00 -8.11 -7.31
C THR A 42 -7.35 -8.82 -7.37
N GLN A 43 -7.60 -9.77 -6.47
CA GLN A 43 -8.87 -10.48 -6.40
C GLN A 43 -10.04 -9.52 -6.07
N ALA A 44 -9.83 -8.62 -5.13
CA ALA A 44 -10.83 -7.61 -4.78
C ALA A 44 -11.12 -6.68 -5.97
N PHE A 45 -10.10 -6.31 -6.73
CA PHE A 45 -10.26 -5.52 -7.95
C PHE A 45 -11.09 -6.27 -9.01
N LEU A 46 -10.85 -7.56 -9.21
CA LEU A 46 -11.63 -8.36 -10.16
C LEU A 46 -13.09 -8.43 -9.75
N THR A 47 -13.37 -8.54 -8.46
CA THR A 47 -14.74 -8.50 -7.93
C THR A 47 -15.37 -7.12 -8.16
N LEU A 48 -14.63 -6.05 -7.85
CA LEU A 48 -15.09 -4.68 -8.03
C LEU A 48 -15.44 -4.37 -9.49
N SER A 49 -14.67 -4.92 -10.43
CA SER A 49 -14.84 -4.69 -11.87
C SER A 49 -15.82 -5.69 -12.53
N GLY A 50 -16.47 -6.54 -11.73
CA GLY A 50 -17.47 -7.50 -12.22
C GLY A 50 -16.88 -8.68 -12.98
N ARG A 51 -15.60 -8.96 -12.83
CA ARG A 51 -14.88 -10.03 -13.54
C ARG A 51 -14.63 -11.28 -12.71
N SER A 52 -15.16 -11.33 -11.50
CA SER A 52 -15.06 -12.53 -10.67
C SER A 52 -16.45 -13.07 -10.38
N ARG A 53 -16.47 -14.27 -9.77
CA ARG A 53 -17.72 -14.92 -9.39
C ARG A 53 -18.50 -14.05 -8.39
N ASP A 54 -19.83 -13.94 -8.62
CA ASP A 54 -20.73 -13.30 -7.69
C ASP A 54 -20.79 -14.11 -6.39
N ARG A 55 -20.53 -13.45 -5.26
CA ARG A 55 -20.55 -14.05 -3.92
C ARG A 55 -21.69 -13.51 -3.07
N GLY A 56 -22.65 -12.82 -3.69
CA GLY A 56 -23.80 -12.27 -2.99
C GLY A 56 -23.51 -11.02 -2.17
N LEU A 57 -22.37 -10.35 -2.41
CA LEU A 57 -22.01 -9.12 -1.73
C LEU A 57 -22.71 -7.93 -2.36
N SER A 58 -23.08 -6.93 -1.55
CA SER A 58 -23.57 -5.65 -2.05
C SER A 58 -22.43 -4.86 -2.68
N ASP A 59 -22.79 -3.85 -3.49
CA ASP A 59 -21.80 -2.96 -4.09
C ASP A 59 -20.96 -2.25 -3.03
N ASP A 60 -21.58 -1.82 -1.92
CA ASP A 60 -20.87 -1.17 -0.82
C ASP A 60 -19.89 -2.11 -0.14
N GLU A 61 -20.27 -3.39 0.07
CA GLU A 61 -19.39 -4.40 0.63
C GLU A 61 -18.19 -4.67 -0.28
N VAL A 62 -18.41 -4.74 -1.60
CA VAL A 62 -17.35 -4.96 -2.58
C VAL A 62 -16.36 -3.79 -2.58
N ARG A 63 -16.86 -2.54 -2.55
CA ARG A 63 -16.00 -1.35 -2.49
C ARG A 63 -15.22 -1.27 -1.18
N SER A 64 -15.87 -1.59 -0.07
CA SER A 64 -15.22 -1.60 1.25
C SER A 64 -14.10 -2.62 1.30
N ALA A 65 -14.35 -3.82 0.77
CA ALA A 65 -13.33 -4.86 0.71
C ALA A 65 -12.12 -4.42 -0.13
N PHE A 66 -12.37 -3.81 -1.28
CA PHE A 66 -11.29 -3.29 -2.13
C PHE A 66 -10.44 -2.25 -1.39
N ARG A 67 -11.09 -1.29 -0.73
CA ARG A 67 -10.37 -0.26 0.05
C ARG A 67 -9.52 -0.88 1.16
N GLY A 68 -10.04 -1.89 1.84
CA GLY A 68 -9.32 -2.62 2.88
C GLY A 68 -8.07 -3.31 2.33
N GLU A 69 -8.18 -3.94 1.15
CA GLU A 69 -7.05 -4.62 0.54
C GLU A 69 -5.96 -3.65 0.07
N VAL A 70 -6.35 -2.45 -0.38
CA VAL A 70 -5.37 -1.39 -0.68
C VAL A 70 -4.60 -1.02 0.60
N ALA A 71 -5.29 -0.86 1.71
CA ALA A 71 -4.67 -0.54 3.00
C ALA A 71 -3.74 -1.67 3.45
N ASP A 72 -4.16 -2.93 3.31
CA ASP A 72 -3.35 -4.09 3.71
C ASP A 72 -2.06 -4.18 2.89
N ALA A 73 -2.14 -3.93 1.59
CA ALA A 73 -0.97 -3.95 0.71
C ALA A 73 0.02 -2.85 1.10
N LEU A 74 -0.46 -1.64 1.37
CA LEU A 74 0.40 -0.54 1.83
C LEU A 74 1.03 -0.88 3.18
N ALA A 75 0.25 -1.37 4.13
CA ALA A 75 0.74 -1.72 5.46
C ALA A 75 1.88 -2.74 5.36
N GLN A 76 1.69 -3.78 4.56
CA GLN A 76 2.71 -4.83 4.41
C GLN A 76 3.96 -4.29 3.72
N LEU A 77 3.80 -3.39 2.73
CA LEU A 77 4.94 -2.75 2.07
C LEU A 77 5.73 -1.88 3.05
N LEU A 78 5.05 -1.14 3.93
CA LEU A 78 5.70 -0.35 4.98
C LEU A 78 6.52 -1.23 5.93
N LEU A 79 6.01 -2.42 6.27
CA LEU A 79 6.75 -3.37 7.11
C LEU A 79 8.02 -3.86 6.43
N VAL A 80 7.95 -4.18 5.15
CA VAL A 80 9.12 -4.57 4.36
C VAL A 80 10.15 -3.45 4.32
N ALA A 81 9.71 -2.23 4.04
CA ALA A 81 10.61 -1.08 3.99
C ALA A 81 11.33 -0.86 5.33
N ARG A 82 10.62 -0.98 6.46
CA ARG A 82 11.24 -0.87 7.79
C ARG A 82 12.27 -1.95 8.02
N ARG A 83 11.93 -3.20 7.68
CA ARG A 83 12.81 -4.35 7.93
C ARG A 83 14.14 -4.23 7.21
N PHE A 84 14.13 -3.68 6.01
CA PHE A 84 15.32 -3.56 5.17
C PHE A 84 15.90 -2.15 5.14
N ASP A 85 15.49 -1.29 6.07
CA ASP A 85 16.01 0.08 6.21
C ASP A 85 15.89 0.90 4.93
N VAL A 86 14.77 0.77 4.22
CA VAL A 86 14.52 1.53 3.01
C VAL A 86 13.92 2.90 3.38
N ASP A 87 14.62 3.98 3.06
CA ASP A 87 14.09 5.34 3.15
C ASP A 87 13.25 5.60 1.90
N LEU A 88 11.92 5.48 2.06
CA LEU A 88 10.99 5.58 0.93
C LEU A 88 11.03 6.95 0.27
N GLY A 89 11.15 8.02 1.06
CA GLY A 89 11.25 9.38 0.53
C GLY A 89 12.47 9.55 -0.35
N GLU A 90 13.63 9.11 0.13
CA GLU A 90 14.89 9.19 -0.61
C GLU A 90 14.84 8.35 -1.89
N GLU A 91 14.29 7.14 -1.81
CA GLU A 91 14.20 6.28 -2.98
C GLU A 91 13.23 6.83 -4.04
N LEU A 92 12.12 7.43 -3.60
CA LEU A 92 11.19 8.09 -4.51
C LEU A 92 11.85 9.31 -5.18
N GLU A 93 12.62 10.11 -4.41
CA GLU A 93 13.38 11.20 -4.99
C GLU A 93 14.33 10.70 -6.09
N ARG A 94 15.07 9.64 -5.79
CA ARG A 94 16.07 9.11 -6.71
C ARG A 94 15.44 8.51 -7.96
N LYS A 95 14.35 7.75 -7.83
CA LYS A 95 13.79 6.98 -8.95
C LYS A 95 12.65 7.67 -9.67
N TRP A 96 11.82 8.40 -8.94
CA TRP A 96 10.58 8.98 -9.48
C TRP A 96 10.68 10.47 -9.70
N PHE A 97 11.13 11.21 -8.70
CA PHE A 97 11.09 12.67 -8.74
C PHE A 97 12.18 13.27 -9.62
N ARG A 98 13.09 12.46 -10.12
CA ARG A 98 14.03 12.88 -11.16
C ARG A 98 13.33 13.33 -12.44
N TRP A 99 12.06 12.95 -12.62
CA TRP A 99 11.26 13.33 -13.77
C TRP A 99 10.56 14.68 -13.62
N ARG A 100 10.72 15.36 -12.48
CA ARG A 100 10.05 16.66 -12.21
C ARG A 100 10.31 17.69 -13.29
N HIS A 101 11.48 17.69 -13.89
CA HIS A 101 11.83 18.65 -14.94
C HIS A 101 10.97 18.51 -16.20
N LEU A 102 10.23 17.42 -16.34
CA LEU A 102 9.32 17.18 -17.47
C LEU A 102 7.86 17.48 -17.13
N VAL A 103 7.56 17.93 -15.91
CA VAL A 103 6.19 18.23 -15.48
C VAL A 103 5.63 19.40 -16.27
N ARG A 104 4.42 19.24 -16.77
CA ARG A 104 3.64 20.25 -17.49
C ARG A 104 2.44 20.67 -16.64
N PRO A 105 1.81 21.85 -16.93
CA PRO A 105 0.64 22.28 -16.16
C PRO A 105 -0.49 21.24 -16.11
N GLU A 106 -0.77 20.56 -17.22
CA GLU A 106 -1.82 19.52 -17.30
C GLU A 106 -1.55 18.31 -16.39
N ASP A 107 -0.29 18.05 -16.05
CA ASP A 107 0.07 16.92 -15.18
C ASP A 107 -0.30 17.15 -13.73
N THR A 108 -0.55 18.40 -13.34
CA THR A 108 -0.90 18.74 -11.94
C THR A 108 -2.39 19.01 -11.77
N GLU A 109 -3.18 18.91 -12.82
CA GLU A 109 -4.63 19.17 -12.74
C GLU A 109 -5.30 18.21 -11.76
N GLY A 110 -6.13 18.76 -10.88
CA GLY A 110 -6.87 17.98 -9.91
C GLY A 110 -6.05 17.43 -8.74
N ILE A 111 -4.77 17.83 -8.63
CA ILE A 111 -3.89 17.35 -7.55
C ILE A 111 -3.51 18.55 -6.69
N PRO A 112 -4.28 18.86 -5.61
CA PRO A 112 -3.97 19.99 -4.75
C PRO A 112 -2.63 19.79 -4.01
N GLY A 113 -1.92 20.88 -3.80
CA GLY A 113 -0.65 20.86 -3.07
C GLY A 113 0.56 20.49 -3.91
N VAL A 114 0.38 20.24 -5.22
CA VAL A 114 1.49 19.98 -6.13
C VAL A 114 1.68 21.19 -7.04
N SER A 115 2.89 21.75 -7.04
CA SER A 115 3.23 22.85 -7.94
C SER A 115 3.63 22.31 -9.29
N GLY A 116 3.03 22.86 -10.36
CA GLY A 116 3.43 22.56 -11.73
C GLY A 116 4.66 23.31 -12.20
N SER A 117 5.18 24.21 -11.37
CA SER A 117 6.40 24.96 -11.68
C SER A 117 7.61 24.24 -11.08
N VAL A 118 8.63 24.12 -11.86
CA VAL A 118 9.89 23.54 -11.43
C VAL A 118 10.92 24.64 -11.28
#